data_b3822d18359e19d15b9323291f94c135
#
_entry.id   b3822d18359e19d15b9323291f94c135
#
_cell.length_a   1.000
_cell.length_b   1.000
_cell.length_c   1.000
_cell.angle_alpha   90.00
_cell.angle_beta   90.00
_cell.angle_gamma   90.00
#
_symmetry.space_group_name_H-M   'P 1'
#
loop_
_entity.id
_entity.type
_entity.pdbx_description
1 polymer ?
#
loop_
_entity_poly.entity_id
_entity_poly.type
_entity_poly.pdbx_seq_one_letter_code
_entity_poly.pdbx_strand_id
1 'polypeptide(L)'
;FLWAMGDEMLMSYIQTQFEKKHPMGDFHRRAINLFRQYMIVGGMPQAVLSYIETHDFEKVDYVKRQILKLYRNDIKKYAEGTENRVTSIYDEIPSQLQKHEKKFRLSALKEEARMRDYESAFFWLSDARIINCCYNATEPSIGLRLNEERTTLKCYMGDTGLLISH
;
A
#
# COMPACT_ATOMS: atom_id res chain seq x y z
N PHE A 1 7.97 -8.41 8.95
CA PHE A 1 7.04 -9.44 9.42
C PHE A 1 7.79 -10.73 9.80
N LEU A 2 8.50 -11.42 8.88
CA LEU A 2 9.20 -12.68 9.18
C LEU A 2 10.21 -12.55 10.34
N TRP A 3 11.02 -11.51 10.38
CA TRP A 3 11.91 -11.24 11.50
C TRP A 3 11.17 -11.10 12.84
N ALA A 4 10.08 -10.35 12.82
CA ALA A 4 9.25 -10.17 14.01
C ALA A 4 8.58 -11.48 14.47
N MET A 5 8.33 -12.41 13.53
CA MET A 5 7.87 -13.77 13.84
C MET A 5 8.99 -14.73 14.29
N GLY A 6 10.23 -14.27 14.35
CA GLY A 6 11.38 -15.09 14.72
C GLY A 6 11.84 -16.09 13.64
N ASP A 7 11.42 -15.90 12.37
CA ASP A 7 11.72 -16.83 11.28
C ASP A 7 12.81 -16.27 10.33
N GLU A 8 13.98 -15.97 10.89
CA GLU A 8 15.11 -15.45 10.12
C GLU A 8 15.66 -16.46 9.10
N MET A 9 15.61 -17.75 9.45
CA MET A 9 16.06 -18.82 8.56
C MET A 9 15.26 -18.89 7.28
N LEU A 10 13.94 -18.79 7.38
CA LEU A 10 13.05 -18.79 6.20
C LEU A 10 13.30 -17.55 5.33
N MET A 11 13.52 -16.39 5.94
CA MET A 11 13.84 -15.16 5.20
C MET A 11 15.11 -15.31 4.37
N SER A 12 16.20 -15.78 4.98
CA SER A 12 17.48 -16.03 4.31
C SER A 12 17.35 -17.09 3.21
N TYR A 13 16.54 -18.13 3.46
CA TYR A 13 16.27 -19.18 2.48
C TYR A 13 15.50 -18.64 1.27
N ILE A 14 14.44 -17.85 1.48
CA ILE A 14 13.67 -17.20 0.40
C ILE A 14 14.60 -16.36 -0.48
N GLN A 15 15.44 -15.52 0.15
CA GLN A 15 16.39 -14.67 -0.57
C GLN A 15 17.37 -15.51 -1.41
N THR A 16 17.95 -16.56 -0.83
CA THR A 16 18.87 -17.45 -1.53
C THR A 16 18.22 -18.14 -2.71
N GLN A 17 16.99 -18.66 -2.57
CA GLN A 17 16.28 -19.30 -3.67
C GLN A 17 15.91 -18.32 -4.78
N PHE A 18 15.52 -17.10 -4.41
CA PHE A 18 15.24 -16.02 -5.38
C PHE A 18 16.50 -15.66 -6.22
N GLU A 19 17.65 -15.45 -5.56
CA GLU A 19 18.91 -15.13 -6.23
C GLU A 19 19.37 -16.24 -7.15
N LYS A 20 19.24 -17.51 -6.72
CA LYS A 20 19.59 -18.69 -7.51
C LYS A 20 18.53 -19.08 -8.54
N LYS A 21 17.37 -18.44 -8.54
CA LYS A 21 16.20 -18.79 -9.37
C LYS A 21 15.78 -20.26 -9.21
N HIS A 22 15.88 -20.78 -7.99
CA HIS A 22 15.50 -22.14 -7.65
C HIS A 22 14.12 -22.18 -6.98
N PRO A 23 13.35 -23.27 -7.17
CA PRO A 23 12.08 -23.45 -6.47
C PRO A 23 12.30 -23.63 -4.97
N MET A 24 11.30 -23.21 -4.19
CA MET A 24 11.31 -23.26 -2.73
C MET A 24 11.19 -24.68 -2.13
N GLY A 25 10.82 -25.69 -2.95
CA GLY A 25 10.60 -27.06 -2.49
C GLY A 25 9.60 -27.15 -1.34
N ASP A 26 9.93 -27.93 -0.31
CA ASP A 26 9.05 -28.21 0.84
C ASP A 26 8.70 -26.96 1.65
N PHE A 27 9.54 -25.92 1.60
CA PHE A 27 9.30 -24.64 2.29
C PHE A 27 8.27 -23.74 1.58
N HIS A 28 7.91 -24.07 0.33
CA HIS A 28 6.98 -23.23 -0.45
C HIS A 28 5.64 -23.03 0.27
N ARG A 29 5.02 -24.11 0.75
CA ARG A 29 3.73 -24.04 1.44
C ARG A 29 3.79 -23.16 2.70
N ARG A 30 4.86 -23.29 3.49
CA ARG A 30 5.08 -22.49 4.69
C ARG A 30 5.25 -21.01 4.33
N ALA A 31 6.08 -20.69 3.34
CA ALA A 31 6.30 -19.32 2.87
C ALA A 31 5.00 -18.67 2.37
N ILE A 32 4.20 -19.39 1.57
CA ILE A 32 2.91 -18.88 1.07
C ILE A 32 1.91 -18.64 2.21
N ASN A 33 1.85 -19.51 3.21
CA ASN A 33 0.96 -19.31 4.36
C ASN A 33 1.36 -18.08 5.17
N LEU A 34 2.64 -17.87 5.44
CA LEU A 34 3.14 -16.68 6.12
C LEU A 34 2.95 -15.41 5.28
N PHE A 35 3.10 -15.50 3.95
CA PHE A 35 2.80 -14.40 3.05
C PHE A 35 1.32 -14.00 3.09
N ARG A 36 0.40 -14.97 3.13
CA ARG A 36 -1.03 -14.71 3.29
C ARG A 36 -1.35 -14.02 4.62
N GLN A 37 -0.73 -14.47 5.71
CA GLN A 37 -0.85 -13.80 7.01
C GLN A 37 -0.33 -12.36 6.95
N TYR A 38 0.85 -12.15 6.35
CA TYR A 38 1.40 -10.82 6.13
C TYR A 38 0.46 -9.92 5.31
N MET A 39 -0.17 -10.44 4.27
CA MET A 39 -1.13 -9.66 3.47
C MET A 39 -2.29 -9.14 4.32
N ILE A 40 -2.74 -9.93 5.31
CA ILE A 40 -3.84 -9.54 6.21
C ILE A 40 -3.35 -8.61 7.32
N VAL A 41 -2.23 -8.95 7.96
CA VAL A 41 -1.67 -8.18 9.10
C VAL A 41 -1.06 -6.87 8.63
N GLY A 42 -0.33 -6.90 7.51
CA GLY A 42 0.47 -5.80 7.00
C GLY A 42 1.85 -5.72 7.62
N GLY A 43 2.52 -4.60 7.37
CA GLY A 43 3.86 -4.30 7.88
C GLY A 43 3.88 -3.23 8.98
N MET A 44 2.73 -2.70 9.40
CA MET A 44 2.68 -1.70 10.47
C MET A 44 3.15 -2.31 11.79
N PRO A 45 4.18 -1.74 12.46
CA PRO A 45 4.79 -2.34 13.66
C PRO A 45 3.77 -2.69 14.76
N GLN A 46 2.82 -1.80 15.03
CA GLN A 46 1.78 -2.03 16.04
C GLN A 46 0.84 -3.18 15.66
N ALA A 47 0.49 -3.32 14.38
CA ALA A 47 -0.34 -4.42 13.89
C ALA A 47 0.40 -5.76 13.96
N VAL A 48 1.69 -5.76 13.56
CA VAL A 48 2.55 -6.94 13.65
C VAL A 48 2.74 -7.37 15.11
N LEU A 49 3.01 -6.44 16.03
CA LEU A 49 3.14 -6.72 17.46
C LEU A 49 1.85 -7.34 18.02
N SER A 50 0.70 -6.73 17.74
CA SER A 50 -0.61 -7.25 18.15
C SER A 50 -0.83 -8.67 17.66
N TYR A 51 -0.41 -8.98 16.43
CA TYR A 51 -0.52 -10.33 15.88
C TYR A 51 0.39 -11.34 16.58
N ILE A 52 1.64 -10.96 16.86
CA ILE A 52 2.60 -11.83 17.55
C ILE A 52 2.10 -12.19 18.96
N GLU A 53 1.56 -11.20 19.68
CA GLU A 53 1.10 -11.38 21.06
C GLU A 53 -0.20 -12.17 21.17
N THR A 54 -1.10 -12.03 20.19
CA THR A 54 -2.46 -12.54 20.34
C THR A 54 -2.85 -13.63 19.34
N HIS A 55 -2.19 -13.71 18.19
CA HIS A 55 -2.57 -14.51 17.03
C HIS A 55 -4.05 -14.33 16.60
N ASP A 56 -4.60 -13.13 16.87
CA ASP A 56 -6.00 -12.78 16.68
C ASP A 56 -6.13 -11.67 15.64
N PHE A 57 -6.72 -11.99 14.49
CA PHE A 57 -6.90 -11.04 13.39
C PHE A 57 -7.91 -9.93 13.72
N GLU A 58 -8.87 -10.15 14.62
CA GLU A 58 -9.84 -9.12 15.01
C GLU A 58 -9.14 -8.00 15.82
N LYS A 59 -8.24 -8.39 16.74
CA LYS A 59 -7.41 -7.42 17.47
C LYS A 59 -6.48 -6.64 16.56
N VAL A 60 -5.88 -7.33 15.59
CA VAL A 60 -5.05 -6.69 14.56
C VAL A 60 -5.87 -5.69 13.74
N ASP A 61 -7.08 -6.06 13.31
CA ASP A 61 -7.97 -5.17 12.56
C ASP A 61 -8.34 -3.92 13.39
N TYR A 62 -8.63 -4.09 14.68
CA TYR A 62 -8.86 -2.97 15.56
C TYR A 62 -7.68 -1.98 15.59
N VAL A 63 -6.44 -2.49 15.74
CA VAL A 63 -5.22 -1.66 15.72
C VAL A 63 -5.08 -0.93 14.37
N LYS A 64 -5.28 -1.62 13.26
CA LYS A 64 -5.21 -1.02 11.92
C LYS A 64 -6.23 0.09 11.73
N ARG A 65 -7.47 -0.08 12.20
CA ARG A 65 -8.50 0.96 12.18
C ARG A 65 -8.13 2.19 13.01
N GLN A 66 -7.43 2.02 14.13
CA GLN A 66 -6.89 3.16 14.88
C GLN A 66 -5.82 3.90 14.06
N ILE A 67 -4.92 3.19 13.39
CA ILE A 67 -3.91 3.81 12.49
C ILE A 67 -4.60 4.58 11.36
N LEU A 68 -5.60 4.00 10.70
CA LEU A 68 -6.36 4.67 9.63
C LEU A 68 -7.06 5.94 10.14
N LYS A 69 -7.58 5.92 11.38
CA LYS A 69 -8.16 7.09 12.03
C LYS A 69 -7.11 8.18 12.29
N LEU A 70 -5.90 7.80 12.70
CA LEU A 70 -4.79 8.75 12.86
C LEU A 70 -4.43 9.40 11.53
N TYR A 71 -4.30 8.63 10.44
CA TYR A 71 -4.07 9.19 9.10
C TYR A 71 -5.12 10.22 8.69
N ARG A 72 -6.41 9.94 8.95
CA ARG A 72 -7.49 10.93 8.68
C ARG A 72 -7.35 12.20 9.51
N ASN A 73 -6.91 12.09 10.76
CA ASN A 73 -6.65 13.25 11.61
C ASN A 73 -5.44 14.05 11.12
N ASP A 74 -4.40 13.37 10.68
CA ASP A 74 -3.20 14.00 10.13
C ASP A 74 -3.50 14.73 8.81
N ILE A 75 -4.33 14.14 7.94
CA ILE A 75 -4.82 14.80 6.73
C ILE A 75 -5.52 16.12 7.10
N LYS A 76 -6.44 16.10 8.06
CA LYS A 76 -7.17 17.30 8.50
C LYS A 76 -6.25 18.37 9.10
N LYS A 77 -5.17 17.95 9.76
CA LYS A 77 -4.27 18.86 10.46
C LYS A 77 -3.19 19.44 9.56
N TYR A 78 -2.67 18.67 8.61
CA TYR A 78 -1.44 19.00 7.89
C TYR A 78 -1.61 19.19 6.37
N ALA A 79 -2.75 18.81 5.78
CA ALA A 79 -3.01 18.98 4.36
C ALA A 79 -3.68 20.34 4.05
N GLU A 80 -3.18 21.43 4.65
CA GLU A 80 -3.75 22.77 4.64
C GLU A 80 -4.18 23.22 3.22
N GLY A 81 -5.47 23.59 3.07
CA GLY A 81 -6.06 24.04 1.79
C GLY A 81 -6.28 22.95 0.75
N THR A 82 -5.88 21.69 1.02
CA THR A 82 -6.06 20.54 0.13
C THR A 82 -6.75 19.35 0.80
N GLU A 83 -7.23 19.48 2.02
CA GLU A 83 -7.76 18.41 2.89
C GLU A 83 -8.86 17.59 2.20
N ASN A 84 -9.79 18.27 1.55
CA ASN A 84 -10.91 17.62 0.86
C ASN A 84 -10.42 16.75 -0.31
N ARG A 85 -9.42 17.24 -1.07
CA ARG A 85 -8.84 16.50 -2.21
C ARG A 85 -8.02 15.32 -1.72
N VAL A 86 -7.19 15.51 -0.69
CA VAL A 86 -6.40 14.45 -0.06
C VAL A 86 -7.30 13.37 0.49
N THR A 87 -8.35 13.73 1.24
CA THR A 87 -9.32 12.80 1.79
C THR A 87 -10.06 12.04 0.69
N SER A 88 -10.51 12.72 -0.38
CA SER A 88 -11.24 12.07 -1.47
C SER A 88 -10.39 11.04 -2.22
N ILE A 89 -9.10 11.34 -2.47
CA ILE A 89 -8.17 10.36 -3.05
C ILE A 89 -8.01 9.17 -2.10
N TYR A 90 -7.72 9.44 -0.82
CA TYR A 90 -7.48 8.42 0.18
C TYR A 90 -8.66 7.45 0.29
N ASP A 91 -9.89 7.96 0.36
CA ASP A 91 -11.10 7.17 0.49
C ASP A 91 -11.44 6.35 -0.76
N GLU A 92 -11.05 6.84 -1.95
CA GLU A 92 -11.37 6.18 -3.23
C GLU A 92 -10.39 5.04 -3.58
N ILE A 93 -9.22 4.92 -2.93
CA ILE A 93 -8.21 3.92 -3.27
C ILE A 93 -8.77 2.49 -3.28
N PRO A 94 -9.49 1.99 -2.25
CA PRO A 94 -9.98 0.62 -2.25
C PRO A 94 -10.92 0.34 -3.41
N SER A 95 -11.83 1.26 -3.70
CA SER A 95 -12.78 1.18 -4.82
C SER A 95 -12.06 1.12 -6.18
N GLN A 96 -11.02 1.94 -6.39
CA GLN A 96 -10.24 1.92 -7.62
C GLN A 96 -9.47 0.62 -7.81
N LEU A 97 -8.93 0.05 -6.72
CA LEU A 97 -8.18 -1.21 -6.75
C LEU A 97 -9.06 -2.44 -6.98
N GLN A 98 -10.36 -2.37 -6.70
CA GLN A 98 -11.31 -3.45 -7.02
C GLN A 98 -11.64 -3.53 -8.51
N LYS A 99 -11.48 -2.44 -9.26
CA LYS A 99 -11.78 -2.42 -10.69
C LYS A 99 -10.79 -3.29 -11.48
N HIS A 100 -11.22 -3.83 -12.61
CA HIS A 100 -10.37 -4.63 -13.49
C HIS A 100 -9.14 -3.82 -13.95
N GLU A 101 -9.38 -2.60 -14.45
CA GLU A 101 -8.32 -1.64 -14.72
C GLU A 101 -7.94 -0.94 -13.42
N LYS A 102 -6.74 -1.18 -12.93
CA LYS A 102 -6.21 -0.54 -11.70
C LYS A 102 -5.80 0.93 -11.91
N LYS A 103 -6.12 1.53 -13.06
CA LYS A 103 -5.89 2.95 -13.33
C LYS A 103 -6.77 3.80 -12.42
N PHE A 104 -6.17 4.77 -11.71
CA PHE A 104 -6.91 5.69 -10.87
C PHE A 104 -7.68 6.69 -11.74
N ARG A 105 -9.00 6.67 -11.64
CA ARG A 105 -9.89 7.54 -12.43
C ARG A 105 -10.35 8.73 -11.59
N LEU A 106 -9.86 9.92 -11.90
CA LEU A 106 -10.24 11.17 -11.21
C LEU A 106 -11.72 11.50 -11.32
N SER A 107 -12.39 11.07 -12.40
CA SER A 107 -13.84 11.24 -12.56
C SER A 107 -14.68 10.56 -11.47
N ALA A 108 -14.09 9.59 -10.72
CA ALA A 108 -14.73 9.02 -9.54
C ALA A 108 -14.75 9.97 -8.34
N LEU A 109 -13.83 10.94 -8.30
CA LEU A 109 -13.77 11.96 -7.25
C LEU A 109 -14.71 13.14 -7.58
N LYS A 110 -14.69 13.57 -8.84
CA LYS A 110 -15.55 14.63 -9.39
C LYS A 110 -15.58 14.50 -10.90
N GLU A 111 -16.75 14.69 -11.53
CA GLU A 111 -17.00 14.48 -12.97
C GLU A 111 -15.98 15.22 -13.88
N GLU A 112 -15.66 16.46 -13.56
CA GLU A 112 -14.71 17.29 -14.32
C GLU A 112 -13.31 17.37 -13.69
N ALA A 113 -12.95 16.42 -12.80
CA ALA A 113 -11.65 16.44 -12.11
C ALA A 113 -10.49 16.29 -13.09
N ARG A 114 -9.50 17.18 -12.98
CA ARG A 114 -8.28 17.16 -13.79
C ARG A 114 -7.06 16.88 -12.91
N MET A 115 -6.06 16.20 -13.45
CA MET A 115 -4.85 15.83 -12.70
C MET A 115 -4.19 17.04 -12.04
N ARG A 116 -4.07 18.17 -12.75
CA ARG A 116 -3.48 19.40 -12.22
C ARG A 116 -4.11 19.88 -10.90
N ASP A 117 -5.40 19.59 -10.68
CA ASP A 117 -6.13 20.04 -9.50
C ASP A 117 -5.88 19.11 -8.28
N TYR A 118 -5.36 17.90 -8.51
CA TYR A 118 -5.13 16.86 -7.51
C TYR A 118 -3.65 16.50 -7.34
N GLU A 119 -2.75 17.04 -8.17
CA GLU A 119 -1.33 16.69 -8.16
C GLU A 119 -0.69 16.93 -6.79
N SER A 120 -0.97 18.08 -6.17
CA SER A 120 -0.48 18.40 -4.81
C SER A 120 -1.00 17.43 -3.75
N ALA A 121 -2.24 16.95 -3.90
CA ALA A 121 -2.84 15.99 -2.97
C ALA A 121 -2.22 14.58 -3.11
N PHE A 122 -1.96 14.12 -4.33
CA PHE A 122 -1.20 12.88 -4.56
C PHE A 122 0.23 12.99 -4.04
N PHE A 123 0.88 14.13 -4.28
CA PHE A 123 2.22 14.40 -3.77
C PHE A 123 2.25 14.32 -2.25
N TRP A 124 1.33 15.00 -1.57
CA TRP A 124 1.22 15.00 -0.11
C TRP A 124 1.07 13.58 0.46
N LEU A 125 0.12 12.79 -0.08
CA LEU A 125 -0.09 11.41 0.35
C LEU A 125 1.11 10.50 0.09
N SER A 126 1.81 10.71 -1.02
CA SER A 126 2.99 9.94 -1.39
C SER A 126 4.21 10.31 -0.53
N ASP A 127 4.40 11.60 -0.24
CA ASP A 127 5.46 12.12 0.64
C ASP A 127 5.27 11.61 2.07
N ALA A 128 4.03 11.63 2.57
CA ALA A 128 3.64 11.04 3.84
C ALA A 128 3.72 9.49 3.89
N ARG A 129 4.11 8.83 2.79
CA ARG A 129 4.19 7.36 2.66
C ARG A 129 2.88 6.62 2.91
N ILE A 130 1.76 7.32 2.82
CA ILE A 130 0.43 6.73 2.95
C ILE A 130 0.06 5.95 1.69
N ILE A 131 0.51 6.43 0.52
CA ILE A 131 0.28 5.79 -0.78
C ILE A 131 1.56 5.59 -1.57
N ASN A 132 1.48 4.67 -2.55
CA ASN A 132 2.46 4.48 -3.60
C ASN A 132 1.81 4.75 -4.96
N CYS A 133 2.29 5.74 -5.70
CA CYS A 133 1.88 6.03 -7.05
C CYS A 133 2.78 5.32 -8.07
N CYS A 134 2.16 4.63 -9.02
CA CYS A 134 2.85 3.99 -10.15
C CYS A 134 2.35 4.63 -11.44
N TYR A 135 3.22 5.38 -12.10
CA TYR A 135 2.91 6.08 -13.35
C TYR A 135 3.19 5.21 -14.57
N ASN A 136 2.47 5.49 -15.64
CA ASN A 136 2.78 4.88 -16.92
C ASN A 136 4.06 5.50 -17.51
N ALA A 137 4.82 4.72 -18.27
CA ALA A 137 5.95 5.22 -19.08
C ALA A 137 5.63 5.03 -20.55
N THR A 138 5.81 6.08 -21.35
CA THR A 138 5.55 6.03 -22.78
C THR A 138 6.59 5.21 -23.55
N GLU A 139 7.84 5.19 -23.05
CA GLU A 139 8.93 4.40 -23.61
C GLU A 139 9.71 3.66 -22.53
N PRO A 140 9.97 2.35 -22.69
CA PRO A 140 10.75 1.54 -21.75
C PRO A 140 12.27 1.75 -21.94
N SER A 141 12.72 3.01 -21.91
CA SER A 141 14.14 3.37 -22.07
C SER A 141 14.83 3.63 -20.73
N ILE A 142 16.15 3.75 -20.74
CA ILE A 142 16.92 4.18 -19.57
C ILE A 142 16.44 5.58 -19.16
N GLY A 143 16.09 5.73 -17.87
CA GLY A 143 15.54 7.00 -17.36
C GLY A 143 14.01 7.06 -17.46
N LEU A 144 13.31 6.00 -17.03
CA LEU A 144 11.85 5.90 -17.04
C LEU A 144 11.11 7.15 -16.54
N ARG A 145 11.69 7.89 -15.59
CA ARG A 145 11.12 9.16 -15.09
C ARG A 145 11.03 10.25 -16.16
N LEU A 146 11.87 10.23 -17.19
CA LEU A 146 11.82 11.20 -18.28
C LEU A 146 10.63 10.95 -19.21
N ASN A 147 10.16 9.70 -19.25
CA ASN A 147 9.06 9.25 -20.08
C ASN A 147 7.78 8.98 -19.26
N GLU A 148 7.70 9.54 -18.05
CA GLU A 148 6.57 9.36 -17.14
C GLU A 148 5.33 10.11 -17.63
N GLU A 149 4.25 9.37 -17.84
CA GLU A 149 2.94 9.93 -18.14
C GLU A 149 2.16 10.19 -16.86
N ARG A 150 2.28 11.40 -16.30
CA ARG A 150 1.67 11.77 -15.02
C ARG A 150 0.15 11.77 -14.98
N THR A 151 -0.51 11.76 -16.13
CA THR A 151 -1.97 11.72 -16.23
C THR A 151 -2.54 10.32 -16.08
N THR A 152 -1.67 9.30 -16.18
CA THR A 152 -2.05 7.88 -16.09
C THR A 152 -1.29 7.22 -14.96
N LEU A 153 -1.97 7.02 -13.84
CA LEU A 153 -1.36 6.40 -12.65
C LEU A 153 -2.22 5.29 -12.06
N LYS A 154 -1.57 4.39 -11.35
CA LYS A 154 -2.17 3.48 -10.37
C LYS A 154 -1.78 3.95 -8.99
N CYS A 155 -2.73 3.95 -8.05
CA CYS A 155 -2.52 4.39 -6.69
C CYS A 155 -2.79 3.22 -5.74
N TYR A 156 -1.79 2.87 -4.95
CA TYR A 156 -1.85 1.78 -3.98
C TYR A 156 -1.69 2.34 -2.58
N MET A 157 -2.33 1.70 -1.59
CA MET A 157 -2.00 1.96 -0.19
C MET A 157 -0.53 1.57 0.08
N GLY A 158 0.12 2.30 0.98
CA GLY A 158 1.50 2.01 1.40
C GLY A 158 1.64 0.69 2.16
N ASP A 159 0.54 0.18 2.71
CA ASP A 159 0.48 -1.07 3.47
C ASP A 159 -0.73 -1.91 3.09
N THR A 160 -0.52 -3.22 2.86
CA THR A 160 -1.58 -4.16 2.45
C THR A 160 -2.58 -4.42 3.57
N GLY A 161 -2.11 -4.52 4.80
CA GLY A 161 -2.97 -4.74 5.96
C GLY A 161 -3.89 -3.55 6.20
N LEU A 162 -3.40 -2.33 6.04
CA LEU A 162 -4.24 -1.11 6.13
C LEU A 162 -5.28 -1.07 5.00
N LEU A 163 -4.93 -1.48 3.78
CA LEU A 163 -5.87 -1.55 2.66
C LEU A 163 -7.07 -2.45 2.96
N ILE A 164 -6.84 -3.59 3.61
CA ILE A 164 -7.90 -4.56 3.96
C ILE A 164 -8.86 -3.99 5.01
N SER A 165 -8.35 -3.13 5.91
CA SER A 165 -9.15 -2.53 7.01
C SER A 165 -9.74 -1.17 6.68
N HIS A 166 -9.37 -0.59 5.52
CA HIS A 166 -9.84 0.71 5.05
C HIS A 166 -11.28 0.61 4.57
#